data_9c13c20ab6f45ba3e0e428a38d18a053
#
_entry.id   9c13c20ab6f45ba3e0e428a38d18a053
#
_cell.length_a   1.000
_cell.length_b   1.000
_cell.length_c   1.000
_cell.angle_alpha   90.00
_cell.angle_beta   90.00
_cell.angle_gamma   90.00
#
_symmetry.space_group_name_H-M   'P 1'
#
loop_
_entity.id
_entity.type
_entity.pdbx_description
1 polymer ?
#
loop_
_entity_poly.entity_id
_entity_poly.type
_entity_poly.pdbx_seq_one_letter_code
_entity_poly.pdbx_strand_id
1 'polypeptide(L)'
;MQVVFSPGAEIKFEGANNFRELGGYRAADGRQVKYGLLYRGGNLDLLKSEADHARLASLGLREILDLRSAGESAAHPDPAVPGAHYQRVCGMRNVDGTEMDFSGQGIERLRQEKEAFERSVGRPVHDFEWFSALYREMPFRNPAYHALFALLEGRRVPVLFHCSCGKDRTGIGAMLILLALGVSRADALADYMLTNVYRREIIERFLADKPAAERDLLLPVEGVSEPMGAGAIDEILRRYPSYEAYFADEFGLDAARLE
;
A
#
# COMPACT_ATOMS: atom_id res chain seq x y z
N MET A 1 -19.35 -25.42 -5.44
CA MET A 1 -19.87 -24.05 -5.23
C MET A 1 -18.66 -23.17 -5.04
N GLN A 2 -18.32 -22.32 -6.00
CA GLN A 2 -17.26 -21.32 -5.81
C GLN A 2 -17.73 -20.34 -4.73
N VAL A 3 -16.95 -20.18 -3.67
CA VAL A 3 -17.20 -19.17 -2.66
C VAL A 3 -16.92 -17.82 -3.34
N VAL A 4 -17.96 -17.05 -3.63
CA VAL A 4 -17.82 -15.71 -4.18
C VAL A 4 -17.50 -14.80 -3.02
N PHE A 5 -16.23 -14.43 -2.87
CA PHE A 5 -15.82 -13.43 -1.92
C PHE A 5 -16.26 -12.04 -2.41
N SER A 6 -16.72 -11.20 -1.50
CA SER A 6 -16.92 -9.79 -1.81
C SER A 6 -15.56 -9.14 -2.11
N PRO A 7 -15.49 -8.17 -3.07
CA PRO A 7 -14.26 -7.41 -3.30
C PRO A 7 -13.70 -6.84 -1.99
N GLY A 8 -12.39 -6.95 -1.80
CA GLY A 8 -11.73 -6.47 -0.59
C GLY A 8 -11.96 -7.29 0.68
N ALA A 9 -12.60 -8.49 0.58
CA ALA A 9 -12.82 -9.34 1.75
C ALA A 9 -11.50 -9.69 2.46
N GLU A 10 -11.53 -9.62 3.80
CA GLU A 10 -10.38 -9.89 4.63
C GLU A 10 -9.94 -11.36 4.57
N ILE A 11 -8.65 -11.58 4.43
CA ILE A 11 -8.02 -12.87 4.70
C ILE A 11 -7.59 -12.87 6.17
N LYS A 12 -8.35 -13.57 7.00
CA LYS A 12 -8.12 -13.55 8.45
C LYS A 12 -6.89 -14.38 8.81
N PHE A 13 -5.97 -13.76 9.54
CA PHE A 13 -4.86 -14.38 10.23
C PHE A 13 -5.02 -14.17 11.74
N GLU A 14 -4.40 -15.03 12.57
CA GLU A 14 -4.45 -14.90 14.03
C GLU A 14 -3.53 -13.78 14.51
N GLY A 15 -2.34 -13.66 13.91
CA GLY A 15 -1.30 -12.72 14.32
C GLY A 15 -1.34 -11.37 13.63
N ALA A 16 -2.08 -11.22 12.53
CA ALA A 16 -2.05 -10.01 11.72
C ALA A 16 -3.42 -9.67 11.13
N ASN A 17 -3.58 -8.40 10.77
CA ASN A 17 -4.79 -7.86 10.16
C ASN A 17 -4.51 -7.12 8.85
N ASN A 18 -5.55 -6.60 8.21
CA ASN A 18 -5.47 -5.84 6.97
C ASN A 18 -4.97 -6.64 5.76
N PHE A 19 -5.00 -7.98 5.83
CA PHE A 19 -4.71 -8.85 4.70
C PHE A 19 -5.97 -9.06 3.87
N ARG A 20 -5.85 -8.91 2.55
CA ARG A 20 -6.92 -9.16 1.58
C ARG A 20 -6.38 -9.36 0.17
N GLU A 21 -7.26 -9.81 -0.72
CA GLU A 21 -6.97 -9.85 -2.16
C GLU A 21 -7.70 -8.72 -2.90
N LEU A 22 -7.22 -8.39 -4.09
CA LEU A 22 -7.83 -7.39 -4.97
C LEU A 22 -8.80 -8.00 -5.99
N GLY A 23 -9.10 -9.29 -5.89
CA GLY A 23 -10.07 -9.96 -6.75
C GLY A 23 -11.48 -9.43 -6.55
N GLY A 24 -12.30 -9.52 -7.60
CA GLY A 24 -13.72 -9.22 -7.54
C GLY A 24 -14.14 -7.81 -7.92
N TYR A 25 -13.25 -6.83 -7.88
CA TYR A 25 -13.56 -5.46 -8.32
C TYR A 25 -13.90 -5.42 -9.80
N ARG A 26 -14.89 -4.59 -10.19
CA ARG A 26 -15.34 -4.47 -11.57
C ARG A 26 -14.69 -3.26 -12.24
N ALA A 27 -14.19 -3.49 -13.44
CA ALA A 27 -13.73 -2.43 -14.34
C ALA A 27 -14.92 -1.78 -15.06
N ALA A 28 -14.71 -0.57 -15.58
CA ALA A 28 -15.74 0.20 -16.29
C ALA A 28 -16.25 -0.50 -17.56
N ASP A 29 -15.45 -1.35 -18.18
CA ASP A 29 -15.80 -2.16 -19.36
C ASP A 29 -16.55 -3.46 -19.02
N GLY A 30 -16.84 -3.69 -17.74
CA GLY A 30 -17.56 -4.88 -17.24
C GLY A 30 -16.67 -6.08 -16.91
N ARG A 31 -15.36 -6.03 -17.21
CA ARG A 31 -14.40 -7.05 -16.76
C ARG A 31 -14.30 -7.03 -15.23
N GLN A 32 -13.80 -8.11 -14.68
CA GLN A 32 -13.61 -8.26 -13.24
C GLN A 32 -12.18 -8.68 -12.93
N VAL A 33 -11.59 -8.06 -11.90
CA VAL A 33 -10.28 -8.46 -11.38
C VAL A 33 -10.35 -9.91 -10.91
N LYS A 34 -9.44 -10.74 -11.41
CA LYS A 34 -9.42 -12.18 -11.10
C LYS A 34 -9.05 -12.40 -9.64
N TYR A 35 -9.72 -13.37 -9.03
CA TYR A 35 -9.38 -13.83 -7.68
C TYR A 35 -8.11 -14.69 -7.68
N GLY A 36 -7.46 -14.76 -6.52
CA GLY A 36 -6.34 -15.65 -6.27
C GLY A 36 -5.01 -15.20 -6.88
N LEU A 37 -4.88 -13.94 -7.31
CA LEU A 37 -3.68 -13.44 -7.98
C LEU A 37 -2.97 -12.30 -7.25
N LEU A 38 -3.72 -11.41 -6.62
CA LEU A 38 -3.20 -10.13 -6.11
C LEU A 38 -3.55 -9.99 -4.63
N TYR A 39 -2.56 -10.16 -3.78
CA TYR A 39 -2.73 -10.09 -2.32
C TYR A 39 -1.99 -8.89 -1.77
N ARG A 40 -2.57 -8.27 -0.74
CA ARG A 40 -1.95 -7.18 0.01
C ARG A 40 -2.03 -7.42 1.51
N GLY A 41 -1.04 -6.89 2.26
CA GLY A 41 -1.01 -7.07 3.71
C GLY A 41 -0.02 -6.18 4.44
N GLY A 42 0.11 -6.42 5.74
CA GLY A 42 1.14 -5.86 6.61
C GLY A 42 2.31 -6.81 6.82
N ASN A 43 3.09 -6.58 7.88
CA ASN A 43 4.25 -7.38 8.26
C ASN A 43 3.92 -8.87 8.36
N LEU A 44 4.72 -9.70 7.69
CA LEU A 44 4.58 -11.16 7.75
C LEU A 44 5.21 -11.77 9.00
N ASP A 45 6.13 -11.06 9.66
CA ASP A 45 6.75 -11.52 10.93
C ASP A 45 5.75 -11.67 12.08
N LEU A 46 4.55 -11.10 11.95
CA LEU A 46 3.45 -11.26 12.90
C LEU A 46 2.74 -12.62 12.78
N LEU A 47 2.90 -13.31 11.66
CA LEU A 47 2.30 -14.62 11.40
C LEU A 47 3.12 -15.71 12.08
N LYS A 48 2.81 -16.01 13.37
CA LYS A 48 3.61 -16.90 14.21
C LYS A 48 3.00 -18.29 14.39
N SER A 49 1.67 -18.44 14.24
CA SER A 49 1.00 -19.70 14.47
C SER A 49 1.13 -20.65 13.28
N GLU A 50 1.01 -21.97 13.55
CA GLU A 50 0.93 -22.96 12.48
C GLU A 50 -0.27 -22.74 11.57
N ALA A 51 -1.39 -22.25 12.11
CA ALA A 51 -2.57 -21.90 11.34
C ALA A 51 -2.30 -20.74 10.36
N ASP A 52 -1.57 -19.72 10.81
CA ASP A 52 -1.17 -18.60 9.97
C ASP A 52 -0.22 -19.05 8.87
N HIS A 53 0.79 -19.86 9.19
CA HIS A 53 1.71 -20.41 8.20
C HIS A 53 1.01 -21.28 7.16
N ALA A 54 0.10 -22.17 7.60
CA ALA A 54 -0.68 -23.00 6.70
C ALA A 54 -1.59 -22.16 5.80
N ARG A 55 -2.22 -21.10 6.33
CA ARG A 55 -3.03 -20.18 5.54
C ARG A 55 -2.20 -19.40 4.54
N LEU A 56 -1.04 -18.87 4.94
CA LEU A 56 -0.14 -18.15 4.03
C LEU A 56 0.34 -19.07 2.89
N ALA A 57 0.73 -20.30 3.21
CA ALA A 57 1.12 -21.31 2.22
C ALA A 57 -0.03 -21.64 1.26
N SER A 58 -1.29 -21.68 1.73
CA SER A 58 -2.46 -21.97 0.90
C SER A 58 -2.76 -20.91 -0.17
N LEU A 59 -2.19 -19.71 -0.05
CA LEU A 59 -2.29 -18.65 -1.08
C LEU A 59 -1.49 -19.00 -2.35
N GLY A 60 -0.58 -19.96 -2.30
CA GLY A 60 0.21 -20.41 -3.44
C GLY A 60 1.09 -19.31 -4.05
N LEU A 61 1.62 -18.43 -3.19
CA LEU A 61 2.38 -17.27 -3.62
C LEU A 61 3.59 -17.65 -4.47
N ARG A 62 3.82 -16.93 -5.54
CA ARG A 62 5.04 -17.00 -6.36
C ARG A 62 6.00 -15.87 -6.07
N GLU A 63 5.47 -14.70 -5.68
CA GLU A 63 6.22 -13.50 -5.40
C GLU A 63 5.76 -12.86 -4.09
N ILE A 64 6.71 -12.37 -3.33
CA ILE A 64 6.50 -11.47 -2.20
C ILE A 64 7.30 -10.20 -2.46
N LEU A 65 6.60 -9.07 -2.58
CA LEU A 65 7.20 -7.75 -2.75
C LEU A 65 7.07 -6.96 -1.46
N ASP A 66 8.18 -6.80 -0.76
CA ASP A 66 8.28 -6.01 0.47
C ASP A 66 8.59 -4.54 0.13
N LEU A 67 7.67 -3.65 0.51
CA LEU A 67 7.76 -2.20 0.24
C LEU A 67 8.43 -1.43 1.38
N ARG A 68 8.96 -2.10 2.39
CA ARG A 68 9.61 -1.49 3.56
C ARG A 68 11.04 -1.03 3.24
N SER A 69 11.56 -0.13 4.09
CA SER A 69 12.99 0.19 4.10
C SER A 69 13.85 -0.99 4.55
N ALA A 70 15.15 -0.89 4.33
CA ALA A 70 16.10 -1.89 4.82
C ALA A 70 16.07 -1.99 6.36
N GLY A 71 15.95 -0.86 7.06
CA GLY A 71 15.87 -0.83 8.51
C GLY A 71 14.59 -1.48 9.06
N GLU A 72 13.44 -1.18 8.46
CA GLU A 72 12.15 -1.80 8.85
C GLU A 72 12.17 -3.32 8.62
N SER A 73 12.67 -3.76 7.46
CA SER A 73 12.73 -5.20 7.11
C SER A 73 13.73 -5.95 7.99
N ALA A 74 14.86 -5.33 8.35
CA ALA A 74 15.83 -5.92 9.27
C ALA A 74 15.28 -6.03 10.71
N ALA A 75 14.50 -5.05 11.16
CA ALA A 75 13.86 -5.07 12.47
C ALA A 75 12.74 -6.13 12.58
N HIS A 76 12.04 -6.38 11.47
CA HIS A 76 10.90 -7.28 11.38
C HIS A 76 11.04 -8.20 10.16
N PRO A 77 11.98 -9.15 10.15
CA PRO A 77 12.25 -10.00 9.00
C PRO A 77 11.08 -10.93 8.69
N ASP A 78 10.67 -10.97 7.44
CA ASP A 78 9.62 -11.87 6.99
C ASP A 78 10.05 -13.34 7.06
N PRO A 79 9.13 -14.26 7.39
CA PRO A 79 9.40 -15.67 7.31
C PRO A 79 9.60 -16.12 5.86
N ALA A 80 10.43 -17.14 5.66
CA ALA A 80 10.52 -17.79 4.36
C ALA A 80 9.18 -18.46 4.00
N VAL A 81 8.65 -18.15 2.82
CA VAL A 81 7.43 -18.76 2.28
C VAL A 81 7.84 -19.75 1.19
N PRO A 82 7.64 -21.07 1.40
CA PRO A 82 8.03 -22.09 0.41
C PRO A 82 7.42 -21.83 -0.97
N GLY A 83 8.24 -21.83 -1.99
CA GLY A 83 7.82 -21.61 -3.38
C GLY A 83 7.68 -20.15 -3.81
N ALA A 84 7.74 -19.20 -2.88
CA ALA A 84 7.70 -17.78 -3.20
C ALA A 84 9.12 -17.18 -3.31
N HIS A 85 9.33 -16.35 -4.32
CA HIS A 85 10.50 -15.51 -4.44
C HIS A 85 10.25 -14.20 -3.68
N TYR A 86 11.18 -13.83 -2.80
CA TYR A 86 11.13 -12.59 -2.04
C TYR A 86 12.01 -11.53 -2.67
N GLN A 87 11.47 -10.32 -2.81
CA GLN A 87 12.24 -9.13 -3.15
C GLN A 87 11.77 -7.94 -2.33
N ARG A 88 12.70 -7.07 -1.97
CA ARG A 88 12.41 -5.83 -1.25
C ARG A 88 12.75 -4.63 -2.13
N VAL A 89 11.78 -3.72 -2.27
CA VAL A 89 11.98 -2.42 -2.92
C VAL A 89 11.23 -1.37 -2.11
N CYS A 90 11.94 -0.43 -1.48
CA CYS A 90 11.32 0.58 -0.63
C CYS A 90 10.36 1.48 -1.40
N GLY A 91 9.12 1.58 -0.89
CA GLY A 91 8.02 2.34 -1.49
C GLY A 91 7.94 3.81 -1.05
N MET A 92 8.84 4.29 -0.19
CA MET A 92 8.95 5.71 0.17
C MET A 92 10.40 6.14 0.17
N ARG A 93 10.66 7.31 -0.39
CA ARG A 93 12.01 7.86 -0.50
C ARG A 93 12.09 9.29 0.01
N ASN A 94 13.23 9.63 0.56
CA ASN A 94 13.64 10.98 0.89
C ASN A 94 13.87 11.80 -0.39
N VAL A 95 13.97 13.10 -0.26
CA VAL A 95 14.23 14.03 -1.39
C VAL A 95 15.54 13.70 -2.12
N ASP A 96 16.54 13.20 -1.40
CA ASP A 96 17.84 12.80 -1.96
C ASP A 96 17.82 11.40 -2.62
N GLY A 97 16.66 10.74 -2.68
CA GLY A 97 16.48 9.43 -3.29
C GLY A 97 16.85 8.25 -2.38
N THR A 98 17.33 8.48 -1.15
CA THR A 98 17.56 7.42 -0.17
C THR A 98 16.23 6.86 0.36
N GLU A 99 16.25 5.65 0.92
CA GLU A 99 15.06 5.03 1.51
C GLU A 99 14.58 5.83 2.73
N MET A 100 13.28 6.13 2.79
CA MET A 100 12.66 6.70 3.98
C MET A 100 12.42 5.58 4.98
N ASP A 101 13.07 5.65 6.13
CA ASP A 101 13.09 4.58 7.13
C ASP A 101 12.24 4.96 8.35
N PHE A 102 11.17 4.18 8.58
CA PHE A 102 10.27 4.33 9.73
C PHE A 102 10.64 3.42 10.91
N SER A 103 11.79 2.74 10.86
CA SER A 103 12.34 2.05 12.03
C SER A 103 12.84 3.05 13.07
N GLY A 104 13.07 2.57 14.31
CA GLY A 104 13.64 3.42 15.36
C GLY A 104 14.98 4.07 14.99
N GLN A 105 15.75 3.47 14.06
CA GLN A 105 17.01 4.02 13.57
C GLN A 105 16.81 5.18 12.58
N GLY A 106 15.66 5.21 11.88
CA GLY A 106 15.33 6.23 10.88
C GLY A 106 14.73 7.53 11.45
N ILE A 107 14.29 7.55 12.71
CA ILE A 107 13.52 8.67 13.30
C ILE A 107 14.22 10.02 13.17
N GLU A 108 15.52 10.07 13.43
CA GLU A 108 16.27 11.35 13.33
C GLU A 108 16.30 11.86 11.89
N ARG A 109 16.44 10.96 10.91
CA ARG A 109 16.40 11.33 9.49
C ARG A 109 15.01 11.83 9.09
N LEU A 110 13.93 11.17 9.55
CA LEU A 110 12.56 11.62 9.30
C LEU A 110 12.33 13.05 9.85
N ARG A 111 12.86 13.34 11.03
CA ARG A 111 12.80 14.69 11.60
C ARG A 111 13.49 15.72 10.71
N GLN A 112 14.69 15.40 10.21
CA GLN A 112 15.44 16.28 9.31
C GLN A 112 14.72 16.50 7.97
N GLU A 113 14.09 15.47 7.41
CA GLU A 113 13.29 15.58 6.18
C GLU A 113 12.06 16.49 6.39
N LYS A 114 11.36 16.36 7.53
CA LYS A 114 10.25 17.26 7.88
C LYS A 114 10.73 18.69 8.03
N GLU A 115 11.83 18.94 8.75
CA GLU A 115 12.42 20.27 8.88
C GLU A 115 12.83 20.87 7.53
N ALA A 116 13.35 20.05 6.61
CA ALA A 116 13.65 20.49 5.24
C ALA A 116 12.40 20.89 4.48
N PHE A 117 11.31 20.13 4.63
CA PHE A 117 10.01 20.47 4.06
C PHE A 117 9.47 21.78 4.65
N GLU A 118 9.52 21.98 5.97
CA GLU A 118 9.11 23.22 6.66
C GLU A 118 9.89 24.43 6.15
N ARG A 119 11.21 24.28 5.96
CA ARG A 119 12.03 25.34 5.34
C ARG A 119 11.60 25.66 3.90
N SER A 120 11.19 24.66 3.13
CA SER A 120 10.76 24.87 1.74
C SER A 120 9.43 25.61 1.62
N VAL A 121 8.52 25.41 2.58
CA VAL A 121 7.22 26.10 2.62
C VAL A 121 7.23 27.38 3.48
N GLY A 122 8.35 27.65 4.15
CA GLY A 122 8.58 28.87 4.92
C GLY A 122 7.81 28.98 6.26
N ARG A 123 7.30 27.84 6.77
CA ARG A 123 6.56 27.78 8.04
C ARG A 123 6.59 26.39 8.66
N PRO A 124 6.33 26.25 9.98
CA PRO A 124 6.04 24.95 10.59
C PRO A 124 4.81 24.30 9.97
N VAL A 125 4.82 22.97 9.88
CA VAL A 125 3.69 22.19 9.36
C VAL A 125 3.32 21.07 10.32
N HIS A 126 2.04 20.71 10.34
CA HIS A 126 1.58 19.52 11.05
C HIS A 126 2.04 18.25 10.32
N ASP A 127 2.25 17.13 11.04
CA ASP A 127 2.67 15.86 10.46
C ASP A 127 1.71 15.40 9.35
N PHE A 128 0.41 15.60 9.54
CA PHE A 128 -0.61 15.31 8.53
C PHE A 128 -0.35 16.02 7.19
N GLU A 129 0.04 17.29 7.21
CA GLU A 129 0.34 18.08 6.01
C GLU A 129 1.59 17.54 5.32
N TRP A 130 2.64 17.27 6.09
CA TRP A 130 3.88 16.69 5.58
C TRP A 130 3.65 15.32 4.95
N PHE A 131 2.98 14.41 5.67
CA PHE A 131 2.63 13.10 5.11
C PHE A 131 1.73 13.19 3.88
N SER A 132 0.77 14.12 3.86
CA SER A 132 -0.08 14.34 2.67
C SER A 132 0.73 14.78 1.45
N ALA A 133 1.79 15.58 1.64
CA ALA A 133 2.69 15.93 0.56
C ALA A 133 3.49 14.72 0.06
N LEU A 134 4.01 13.88 0.96
CA LEU A 134 4.70 12.64 0.61
C LEU A 134 3.78 11.69 -0.19
N TYR A 135 2.52 11.54 0.23
CA TYR A 135 1.54 10.69 -0.45
C TYR A 135 1.30 11.12 -1.90
N ARG A 136 1.25 12.44 -2.18
CA ARG A 136 1.07 12.96 -3.55
C ARG A 136 2.24 12.63 -4.46
N GLU A 137 3.45 12.45 -3.92
CA GLU A 137 4.64 12.09 -4.70
C GLU A 137 4.80 10.57 -4.88
N MET A 138 4.19 9.75 -4.01
CA MET A 138 4.37 8.31 -4.06
C MET A 138 4.05 7.65 -5.41
N PRO A 139 3.02 8.06 -6.17
CA PRO A 139 2.72 7.46 -7.47
C PRO A 139 3.82 7.64 -8.52
N PHE A 140 4.70 8.64 -8.36
CA PHE A 140 5.59 9.08 -9.43
C PHE A 140 7.03 8.59 -9.21
N ARG A 141 7.66 8.06 -10.27
CA ARG A 141 9.06 7.60 -10.30
C ARG A 141 9.42 6.70 -9.13
N ASN A 142 8.47 5.89 -8.71
CA ASN A 142 8.62 5.05 -7.53
C ASN A 142 9.09 3.64 -7.91
N PRO A 143 10.35 3.27 -7.59
CA PRO A 143 10.91 1.97 -7.98
C PRO A 143 10.09 0.77 -7.47
N ALA A 144 9.42 0.92 -6.32
CA ALA A 144 8.61 -0.16 -5.75
C ALA A 144 7.38 -0.45 -6.62
N TYR A 145 6.74 0.59 -7.15
CA TYR A 145 5.59 0.40 -8.05
C TYR A 145 6.03 -0.03 -9.44
N HIS A 146 7.19 0.43 -9.94
CA HIS A 146 7.78 -0.14 -11.14
C HIS A 146 8.06 -1.64 -10.99
N ALA A 147 8.63 -2.06 -9.86
CA ALA A 147 8.83 -3.48 -9.57
C ALA A 147 7.50 -4.24 -9.50
N LEU A 148 6.47 -3.66 -8.84
CA LEU A 148 5.15 -4.26 -8.74
C LEU A 148 4.52 -4.48 -10.12
N PHE A 149 4.49 -3.46 -10.96
CA PHE A 149 3.94 -3.58 -12.32
C PHE A 149 4.76 -4.52 -13.20
N ALA A 150 6.09 -4.56 -13.08
CA ALA A 150 6.93 -5.52 -13.78
C ALA A 150 6.61 -6.98 -13.42
N LEU A 151 6.27 -7.27 -12.15
CA LEU A 151 5.79 -8.59 -11.74
C LEU A 151 4.47 -8.95 -12.42
N LEU A 152 3.54 -8.00 -12.51
CA LEU A 152 2.22 -8.22 -13.12
C LEU A 152 2.35 -8.48 -14.63
N GLU A 153 3.12 -7.65 -15.34
CA GLU A 153 3.40 -7.83 -16.77
C GLU A 153 4.10 -9.15 -17.04
N GLY A 154 5.07 -9.52 -16.21
CA GLY A 154 5.77 -10.81 -16.26
C GLY A 154 4.90 -12.01 -15.87
N ARG A 155 3.62 -11.79 -15.56
CA ARG A 155 2.68 -12.82 -15.07
C ARG A 155 3.22 -13.62 -13.88
N ARG A 156 4.01 -12.94 -13.02
CA ARG A 156 4.60 -13.54 -11.81
C ARG A 156 3.60 -13.46 -10.65
N VAL A 157 2.47 -14.12 -10.83
CA VAL A 157 1.35 -14.19 -9.87
C VAL A 157 1.10 -15.62 -9.45
N PRO A 158 0.56 -15.91 -8.26
CA PRO A 158 0.06 -14.95 -7.25
C PRO A 158 1.19 -14.14 -6.59
N VAL A 159 0.94 -12.83 -6.39
CA VAL A 159 1.86 -11.92 -5.71
C VAL A 159 1.23 -11.37 -4.43
N LEU A 160 2.00 -11.36 -3.35
CA LEU A 160 1.69 -10.61 -2.13
C LEU A 160 2.63 -9.40 -2.07
N PHE A 161 2.08 -8.19 -2.04
CA PHE A 161 2.85 -6.99 -1.77
C PHE A 161 2.42 -6.38 -0.43
N HIS A 162 3.39 -5.96 0.36
CA HIS A 162 3.15 -5.50 1.72
C HIS A 162 4.11 -4.41 2.17
N CYS A 163 3.76 -3.75 3.27
CA CYS A 163 4.67 -2.89 4.04
C CYS A 163 4.49 -3.22 5.54
N SER A 164 4.79 -2.31 6.44
CA SER A 164 4.68 -2.58 7.88
C SER A 164 3.23 -2.79 8.33
N CYS A 165 2.32 -1.88 7.99
CA CYS A 165 0.89 -1.97 8.37
C CYS A 165 -0.04 -2.34 7.21
N GLY A 166 0.49 -2.49 5.99
CA GLY A 166 -0.33 -2.74 4.81
C GLY A 166 -1.25 -1.59 4.41
N LYS A 167 -1.01 -0.37 4.92
CA LYS A 167 -1.91 0.78 4.76
C LYS A 167 -1.44 1.81 3.72
N ASP A 168 -0.24 2.38 3.88
CA ASP A 168 0.27 3.52 3.12
C ASP A 168 0.85 3.06 1.77
N ARG A 169 2.10 2.61 1.75
CA ARG A 169 2.81 2.12 0.54
C ARG A 169 2.02 1.04 -0.19
N THR A 170 1.52 0.09 0.55
CA THR A 170 0.66 -0.99 0.05
C THR A 170 -0.68 -0.47 -0.45
N GLY A 171 -1.27 0.50 0.23
CA GLY A 171 -2.56 1.09 -0.15
C GLY A 171 -2.47 1.86 -1.47
N ILE A 172 -1.44 2.68 -1.64
CA ILE A 172 -1.21 3.38 -2.92
C ILE A 172 -0.96 2.36 -4.04
N GLY A 173 -0.10 1.36 -3.82
CA GLY A 173 0.14 0.31 -4.82
C GLY A 173 -1.14 -0.42 -5.24
N ALA A 174 -2.02 -0.74 -4.29
CA ALA A 174 -3.31 -1.37 -4.58
C ALA A 174 -4.24 -0.45 -5.40
N MET A 175 -4.34 0.83 -5.04
CA MET A 175 -5.13 1.80 -5.82
C MET A 175 -4.59 1.93 -7.25
N LEU A 176 -3.27 1.99 -7.42
CA LEU A 176 -2.66 2.04 -8.75
C LEU A 176 -3.00 0.80 -9.59
N ILE A 177 -2.91 -0.42 -9.02
CA ILE A 177 -3.31 -1.65 -9.71
C ILE A 177 -4.77 -1.59 -10.13
N LEU A 178 -5.68 -1.23 -9.22
CA LEU A 178 -7.11 -1.18 -9.50
C LEU A 178 -7.43 -0.16 -10.60
N LEU A 179 -6.82 1.02 -10.55
CA LEU A 179 -6.98 2.05 -11.59
C LEU A 179 -6.41 1.60 -12.95
N ALA A 180 -5.25 0.93 -12.97
CA ALA A 180 -4.68 0.37 -14.21
C ALA A 180 -5.59 -0.69 -14.84
N LEU A 181 -6.28 -1.47 -14.01
CA LEU A 181 -7.26 -2.48 -14.46
C LEU A 181 -8.64 -1.89 -14.80
N GLY A 182 -8.78 -0.55 -14.81
CA GLY A 182 -10.02 0.14 -15.18
C GLY A 182 -11.10 0.15 -14.10
N VAL A 183 -10.75 -0.19 -12.85
CA VAL A 183 -11.66 -0.05 -11.71
C VAL A 183 -11.86 1.43 -11.39
N SER A 184 -13.06 1.80 -10.97
CA SER A 184 -13.39 3.19 -10.67
C SER A 184 -12.50 3.79 -9.57
N ARG A 185 -12.25 5.11 -9.65
CA ARG A 185 -11.57 5.85 -8.58
C ARG A 185 -12.26 5.64 -7.21
N ALA A 186 -13.59 5.62 -7.20
CA ALA A 186 -14.37 5.45 -5.98
C ALA A 186 -14.12 4.06 -5.36
N ASP A 187 -14.11 2.99 -6.15
CA ASP A 187 -13.89 1.64 -5.65
C ASP A 187 -12.42 1.43 -5.22
N ALA A 188 -11.45 2.00 -5.95
CA ALA A 188 -10.05 1.96 -5.56
C ALA A 188 -9.81 2.67 -4.20
N LEU A 189 -10.45 3.83 -3.99
CA LEU A 189 -10.41 4.56 -2.73
C LEU A 189 -11.17 3.81 -1.62
N ALA A 190 -12.29 3.17 -1.94
CA ALA A 190 -13.04 2.35 -0.99
C ALA A 190 -12.21 1.16 -0.50
N ASP A 191 -11.43 0.46 -1.39
CA ASP A 191 -10.48 -0.57 -0.96
C ASP A 191 -9.44 0.00 0.01
N TYR A 192 -8.87 1.15 -0.30
CA TYR A 192 -7.90 1.81 0.58
C TYR A 192 -8.50 2.06 1.97
N MET A 193 -9.75 2.55 2.04
CA MET A 193 -10.47 2.86 3.28
C MET A 193 -10.86 1.61 4.10
N LEU A 194 -10.94 0.40 3.49
CA LEU A 194 -11.13 -0.85 4.24
C LEU A 194 -10.04 -1.08 5.29
N THR A 195 -8.90 -0.44 5.17
CA THR A 195 -7.85 -0.44 6.21
C THR A 195 -8.41 -0.03 7.57
N ASN A 196 -9.28 0.98 7.63
CA ASN A 196 -9.89 1.43 8.89
C ASN A 196 -10.88 0.41 9.47
N VAL A 197 -11.47 -0.42 8.62
CA VAL A 197 -12.34 -1.52 9.06
C VAL A 197 -11.52 -2.64 9.68
N TYR A 198 -10.45 -3.08 8.99
CA TYR A 198 -9.65 -4.24 9.39
C TYR A 198 -8.65 -3.92 10.51
N ARG A 199 -8.34 -2.66 10.73
CA ARG A 199 -7.49 -2.19 11.83
C ARG A 199 -8.27 -1.48 12.94
N ARG A 200 -9.61 -1.59 12.94
CA ARG A 200 -10.50 -0.85 13.87
C ARG A 200 -10.03 -0.95 15.33
N GLU A 201 -9.79 -2.13 15.85
CA GLU A 201 -9.41 -2.32 17.25
C GLU A 201 -8.08 -1.64 17.60
N ILE A 202 -7.12 -1.62 16.68
CA ILE A 202 -5.83 -0.95 16.86
C ILE A 202 -6.05 0.56 16.87
N ILE A 203 -6.84 1.08 15.92
CA ILE A 203 -7.17 2.50 15.80
C ILE A 203 -7.91 2.98 17.04
N GLU A 204 -8.95 2.28 17.47
CA GLU A 204 -9.73 2.62 18.67
C GLU A 204 -8.87 2.64 19.93
N ARG A 205 -7.99 1.64 20.09
CA ARG A 205 -7.05 1.60 21.22
C ARG A 205 -6.06 2.76 21.18
N PHE A 206 -5.51 3.09 20.02
CA PHE A 206 -4.59 4.21 19.85
C PHE A 206 -5.24 5.55 20.14
N LEU A 207 -6.52 5.74 19.73
CA LEU A 207 -7.24 6.99 19.88
C LEU A 207 -7.99 7.13 21.22
N ALA A 208 -8.03 6.10 22.05
CA ALA A 208 -8.86 6.06 23.26
C ALA A 208 -8.56 7.21 24.25
N ASP A 209 -7.28 7.53 24.42
CA ASP A 209 -6.77 8.58 25.34
C ASP A 209 -6.52 9.93 24.63
N LYS A 210 -6.78 10.05 23.34
CA LYS A 210 -6.52 11.27 22.55
C LYS A 210 -7.71 12.24 22.62
N PRO A 211 -7.45 13.56 22.69
CA PRO A 211 -8.50 14.58 22.63
C PRO A 211 -9.38 14.42 21.37
N ALA A 212 -10.70 14.57 21.53
CA ALA A 212 -11.62 14.41 20.40
C ALA A 212 -11.29 15.34 19.21
N ALA A 213 -10.84 16.55 19.49
CA ALA A 213 -10.46 17.54 18.46
C ALA A 213 -9.22 17.17 17.64
N GLU A 214 -8.39 16.22 18.14
CA GLU A 214 -7.15 15.80 17.48
C GLU A 214 -7.28 14.45 16.76
N ARG A 215 -8.36 13.69 17.01
CA ARG A 215 -8.49 12.30 16.53
C ARG A 215 -8.41 12.19 15.01
N ASP A 216 -9.03 13.11 14.28
CA ASP A 216 -9.01 13.09 12.81
C ASP A 216 -7.59 13.33 12.25
N LEU A 217 -6.79 14.17 12.93
CA LEU A 217 -5.40 14.43 12.57
C LEU A 217 -4.47 13.27 12.94
N LEU A 218 -4.81 12.53 14.00
CA LEU A 218 -4.04 11.39 14.50
C LEU A 218 -4.45 10.05 13.87
N LEU A 219 -5.66 9.98 13.28
CA LEU A 219 -6.15 8.77 12.63
C LEU A 219 -5.14 8.14 11.66
N PRO A 220 -4.42 8.90 10.80
CA PRO A 220 -3.46 8.30 9.86
C PRO A 220 -2.24 7.63 10.49
N VAL A 221 -2.02 7.76 11.79
CA VAL A 221 -0.93 7.07 12.50
C VAL A 221 -1.16 5.55 12.47
N GLU A 222 -2.37 5.09 12.82
CA GLU A 222 -2.73 3.68 12.83
C GLU A 222 -3.76 3.29 11.74
N GLY A 223 -4.54 4.24 11.28
CA GLY A 223 -5.49 4.10 10.18
C GLY A 223 -5.04 4.80 8.91
N VAL A 224 -6.01 5.11 8.07
CA VAL A 224 -5.83 5.89 6.84
C VAL A 224 -6.84 7.04 6.79
N SER A 225 -6.47 8.11 6.08
CA SER A 225 -7.32 9.27 5.84
C SER A 225 -7.73 9.32 4.37
N GLU A 226 -9.02 9.47 4.12
CA GLU A 226 -9.55 9.59 2.75
C GLU A 226 -8.89 10.75 1.99
N PRO A 227 -8.74 11.98 2.53
CA PRO A 227 -8.04 13.06 1.85
C PRO A 227 -6.58 12.73 1.46
N MET A 228 -5.86 11.92 2.23
CA MET A 228 -4.50 11.49 1.88
C MET A 228 -4.50 10.51 0.70
N GLY A 229 -5.34 9.47 0.77
CA GLY A 229 -5.47 8.49 -0.32
C GLY A 229 -5.98 9.12 -1.61
N ALA A 230 -7.05 9.92 -1.51
CA ALA A 230 -7.58 10.68 -2.64
C ALA A 230 -6.53 11.64 -3.21
N GLY A 231 -5.81 12.38 -2.34
CA GLY A 231 -4.78 13.32 -2.77
C GLY A 231 -3.68 12.69 -3.59
N ALA A 232 -3.31 11.43 -3.31
CA ALA A 232 -2.29 10.72 -4.08
C ALA A 232 -2.77 10.41 -5.51
N ILE A 233 -3.98 9.87 -5.67
CA ILE A 233 -4.50 9.50 -7.01
C ILE A 233 -5.03 10.70 -7.80
N ASP A 234 -5.53 11.74 -7.14
CA ASP A 234 -5.95 12.98 -7.79
C ASP A 234 -4.75 13.80 -8.29
N GLU A 235 -3.59 13.70 -7.64
CA GLU A 235 -2.34 14.29 -8.10
C GLU A 235 -1.94 13.74 -9.48
N ILE A 236 -2.28 12.48 -9.78
CA ILE A 236 -2.08 11.90 -11.10
C ILE A 236 -2.85 12.71 -12.17
N LEU A 237 -4.15 12.96 -11.94
CA LEU A 237 -4.98 13.72 -12.86
C LEU A 237 -4.64 15.22 -12.89
N ARG A 238 -3.92 15.73 -11.90
CA ARG A 238 -3.39 17.09 -11.94
C ARG A 238 -2.17 17.21 -12.85
N ARG A 239 -1.38 16.13 -13.00
CA ARG A 239 -0.16 16.10 -13.83
C ARG A 239 -0.38 15.49 -15.22
N TYR A 240 -1.37 14.62 -15.37
CA TYR A 240 -1.66 13.87 -16.59
C TYR A 240 -3.11 14.07 -17.01
N PRO A 241 -3.41 14.00 -18.33
CA PRO A 241 -4.78 14.17 -18.82
C PRO A 241 -5.73 13.03 -18.45
N SER A 242 -5.18 11.84 -18.17
CA SER A 242 -5.95 10.67 -17.72
C SER A 242 -5.05 9.67 -16.99
N TYR A 243 -5.65 8.65 -16.34
CA TYR A 243 -4.91 7.54 -15.75
C TYR A 243 -4.18 6.71 -16.81
N GLU A 244 -4.78 6.49 -17.97
CA GLU A 244 -4.14 5.75 -19.08
C GLU A 244 -2.87 6.45 -19.54
N ALA A 245 -2.90 7.79 -19.70
CA ALA A 245 -1.71 8.56 -20.06
C ALA A 245 -0.62 8.46 -18.99
N TYR A 246 -0.99 8.46 -17.72
CA TYR A 246 -0.05 8.25 -16.61
C TYR A 246 0.56 6.85 -16.65
N PHE A 247 -0.25 5.79 -16.79
CA PHE A 247 0.27 4.42 -16.84
C PHE A 247 1.15 4.16 -18.06
N ALA A 248 0.83 4.76 -19.20
CA ALA A 248 1.65 4.67 -20.39
C ALA A 248 3.02 5.35 -20.20
N ASP A 249 3.04 6.56 -19.63
CA ASP A 249 4.29 7.33 -19.44
C ASP A 249 5.12 6.76 -18.28
N GLU A 250 4.51 6.50 -17.13
CA GLU A 250 5.23 6.08 -15.90
C GLU A 250 5.69 4.63 -15.98
N PHE A 251 4.87 3.72 -16.53
CA PHE A 251 5.13 2.27 -16.50
C PHE A 251 5.25 1.62 -17.88
N GLY A 252 5.04 2.38 -18.97
CA GLY A 252 5.02 1.85 -20.32
C GLY A 252 3.78 0.98 -20.62
N LEU A 253 2.72 1.10 -19.83
CA LEU A 253 1.48 0.33 -19.95
C LEU A 253 0.51 1.03 -20.88
N ASP A 254 0.64 0.78 -22.17
CA ASP A 254 -0.34 1.20 -23.16
C ASP A 254 -1.62 0.33 -23.13
N ALA A 255 -2.63 0.72 -23.90
CA ALA A 255 -3.92 0.02 -23.92
C ALA A 255 -3.80 -1.49 -24.25
N ALA A 256 -2.84 -1.88 -25.11
CA ALA A 256 -2.63 -3.27 -25.49
C ALA A 256 -2.01 -4.11 -24.37
N ARG A 257 -1.25 -3.47 -23.47
CA ARG A 257 -0.61 -4.14 -22.32
C ARG A 257 -1.52 -4.19 -21.09
N LEU A 258 -2.56 -3.36 -21.06
CA LEU A 258 -3.59 -3.37 -20.00
C LEU A 258 -4.74 -4.37 -20.28
N GLU A 259 -4.80 -5.00 -21.47
CA GLU A 259 -5.71 -6.09 -21.83
C GLU A 259 -5.21 -7.47 -21.34
#